data_d7d775ce81c501debcaae2f772fec651
#
_entry.id   d7d775ce81c501debcaae2f772fec651
#
_cell.length_a   1.000
_cell.length_b   1.000
_cell.length_c   1.000
_cell.angle_alpha   90.00
_cell.angle_beta   90.00
_cell.angle_gamma   90.00
#
_symmetry.space_group_name_H-M   'P 1'
#
loop_
_entity.id
_entity.type
_entity.pdbx_description
1 polymer ?
#
loop_
_entity_poly.entity_id
_entity_poly.type
_entity_poly.pdbx_seq_one_letter_code
_entity_poly.pdbx_strand_id
1 'polypeptide(L)'
;AVASKKMNLLNPFLERLVNAVIQASKRIKTETEISSGATSVSFASVQYIFNTIEDVSNKNILLFGTGKIGRNTCENLVKHTKNDKITLINRTKTIAEKIAGKFNLVVKDYANLQEEINTSDILIVATGAQRPTIDKHLIRSEKPLLILDLSIPKNVDNNVEELSNVSLVHLDHLSQITDKT
;
A
#
# COMPACT_ATOMS: atom_id res chain seq x y z
N ALA A 1 9.64 14.04 -23.05
CA ALA A 1 9.88 13.60 -24.44
C ALA A 1 8.84 14.19 -25.41
N VAL A 2 7.52 14.01 -25.20
CA VAL A 2 6.49 14.50 -26.15
C VAL A 2 6.49 16.02 -26.28
N ALA A 3 6.56 16.74 -25.15
CA ALA A 3 6.60 18.21 -25.16
C ALA A 3 7.89 18.74 -25.83
N SER A 4 9.05 18.14 -25.51
CA SER A 4 10.34 18.52 -26.08
C SER A 4 10.41 18.26 -27.61
N LYS A 5 9.74 17.20 -28.06
CA LYS A 5 9.62 16.92 -29.52
C LYS A 5 8.76 17.95 -30.22
N LYS A 6 7.63 18.36 -29.62
CA LYS A 6 6.77 19.44 -30.14
C LYS A 6 7.47 20.80 -30.22
N MET A 7 8.44 21.04 -29.34
CA MET A 7 9.24 22.28 -29.28
C MET A 7 10.53 22.23 -30.12
N ASN A 8 10.76 21.17 -30.89
CA ASN A 8 11.96 20.96 -31.71
C ASN A 8 13.27 21.01 -30.90
N LEU A 9 13.24 20.66 -29.61
CA LEU A 9 14.41 20.66 -28.73
C LEU A 9 15.19 19.34 -28.71
N LEU A 10 14.72 18.33 -29.47
CA LEU A 10 15.36 17.02 -29.58
C LEU A 10 15.96 16.85 -30.96
N ASN A 11 17.29 16.74 -31.05
CA ASN A 11 17.96 16.27 -32.27
C ASN A 11 17.79 14.73 -32.39
N PRO A 12 18.04 14.14 -33.61
CA PRO A 12 17.86 12.70 -33.83
C PRO A 12 18.72 11.81 -32.92
N PHE A 13 19.85 12.31 -32.43
CA PHE A 13 20.68 11.58 -31.47
C PHE A 13 20.03 11.50 -30.09
N LEU A 14 19.57 12.62 -29.55
CA LEU A 14 18.87 12.68 -28.26
C LEU A 14 17.57 11.89 -28.28
N GLU A 15 16.83 11.92 -29.38
CA GLU A 15 15.61 11.11 -29.52
C GLU A 15 15.92 9.61 -29.44
N ARG A 16 16.96 9.16 -30.16
CA ARG A 16 17.42 7.76 -30.09
C ARG A 16 17.91 7.39 -28.71
N LEU A 17 18.68 8.24 -28.05
CA LEU A 17 19.18 8.02 -26.70
C LEU A 17 18.03 7.87 -25.70
N VAL A 18 17.07 8.80 -25.69
CA VAL A 18 15.90 8.74 -24.79
C VAL A 18 15.08 7.47 -25.05
N ASN A 19 14.86 7.11 -26.31
CA ASN A 19 14.12 5.88 -26.64
C ASN A 19 14.89 4.62 -26.18
N ALA A 20 16.20 4.58 -26.35
CA ALA A 20 17.04 3.48 -25.89
C ALA A 20 16.99 3.33 -24.36
N VAL A 21 17.07 4.44 -23.62
CA VAL A 21 16.94 4.44 -22.15
C VAL A 21 15.56 3.95 -21.72
N ILE A 22 14.49 4.43 -22.37
CA ILE A 22 13.11 3.98 -22.07
C ILE A 22 12.96 2.49 -22.37
N GLN A 23 13.50 1.99 -23.47
CA GLN A 23 13.44 0.57 -23.83
C GLN A 23 14.25 -0.28 -22.85
N ALA A 24 15.47 0.14 -22.49
CA ALA A 24 16.28 -0.54 -21.48
C ALA A 24 15.58 -0.59 -20.13
N SER A 25 14.98 0.52 -19.69
CA SER A 25 14.20 0.57 -18.44
C SER A 25 12.98 -0.38 -18.47
N LYS A 26 12.27 -0.43 -19.60
CA LYS A 26 11.15 -1.36 -19.79
C LYS A 26 11.63 -2.83 -19.76
N ARG A 27 12.73 -3.11 -20.41
CA ARG A 27 13.33 -4.44 -20.50
C ARG A 27 13.77 -4.91 -19.10
N ILE A 28 14.51 -4.08 -18.37
CA ILE A 28 14.89 -4.36 -16.97
C ILE A 28 13.63 -4.65 -16.12
N LYS A 29 12.57 -3.84 -16.28
CA LYS A 29 11.31 -4.06 -15.55
C LYS A 29 10.62 -5.39 -15.87
N THR A 30 10.75 -5.91 -17.08
CA THR A 30 10.08 -7.14 -17.50
C THR A 30 10.93 -8.38 -17.32
N GLU A 31 12.25 -8.26 -17.44
CA GLU A 31 13.18 -9.40 -17.40
C GLU A 31 13.79 -9.64 -16.01
N THR A 32 13.70 -8.65 -15.10
CA THR A 32 14.21 -8.77 -13.74
C THR A 32 13.13 -8.47 -12.71
N GLU A 33 13.15 -9.19 -11.59
CA GLU A 33 12.27 -8.89 -10.45
C GLU A 33 12.64 -7.60 -9.70
N ILE A 34 13.71 -6.90 -10.11
CA ILE A 34 14.16 -5.60 -9.58
C ILE A 34 13.06 -4.51 -9.64
N SER A 35 12.04 -4.69 -10.48
CA SER A 35 10.88 -3.77 -10.49
C SER A 35 9.93 -3.95 -9.31
N SER A 36 10.25 -4.82 -8.37
CA SER A 36 9.32 -5.22 -7.33
C SER A 36 9.58 -4.62 -5.94
N GLY A 37 10.07 -3.37 -5.87
CA GLY A 37 10.02 -2.63 -4.61
C GLY A 37 8.62 -2.72 -3.95
N ALA A 38 7.55 -2.69 -4.78
CA ALA A 38 6.20 -2.95 -4.31
C ALA A 38 6.01 -4.38 -3.79
N THR A 39 6.69 -5.38 -4.33
CA THR A 39 6.61 -6.78 -3.87
C THR A 39 7.40 -6.96 -2.58
N SER A 40 8.61 -6.40 -2.48
CA SER A 40 9.43 -6.42 -1.26
C SER A 40 8.71 -5.73 -0.11
N VAL A 41 8.17 -4.52 -0.33
CA VAL A 41 7.41 -3.78 0.67
C VAL A 41 6.18 -4.56 1.12
N SER A 42 5.43 -5.13 0.19
CA SER A 42 4.23 -5.91 0.51
C SER A 42 4.58 -7.16 1.31
N PHE A 43 5.67 -7.84 0.98
CA PHE A 43 6.15 -9.00 1.73
C PHE A 43 6.62 -8.60 3.13
N ALA A 44 7.45 -7.56 3.24
CA ALA A 44 7.93 -7.03 4.51
C ALA A 44 6.77 -6.62 5.44
N SER A 45 5.73 -5.99 4.88
CA SER A 45 4.53 -5.62 5.64
C SER A 45 3.83 -6.82 6.24
N VAL A 46 3.66 -7.88 5.46
CA VAL A 46 3.01 -9.11 5.94
C VAL A 46 3.88 -9.82 6.98
N GLN A 47 5.20 -9.89 6.78
CA GLN A 47 6.14 -10.43 7.77
C GLN A 47 6.11 -9.63 9.07
N TYR A 48 6.07 -8.30 8.99
CA TYR A 48 5.95 -7.44 10.17
C TYR A 48 4.66 -7.73 10.95
N ILE A 49 3.53 -7.86 10.26
CA ILE A 49 2.24 -8.23 10.88
C ILE A 49 2.37 -9.57 11.61
N PHE A 50 2.94 -10.59 10.98
CA PHE A 50 3.12 -11.91 11.60
C PHE A 50 4.00 -11.87 12.85
N ASN A 51 5.04 -11.05 12.84
CA ASN A 51 5.97 -10.94 13.96
C ASN A 51 5.40 -10.10 15.12
N THR A 52 4.39 -9.27 14.86
CA THR A 52 3.87 -8.30 15.83
C THR A 52 2.51 -8.70 16.38
N ILE A 53 1.68 -9.35 15.56
CA ILE A 53 0.29 -9.66 15.90
C ILE A 53 0.13 -11.18 16.01
N GLU A 54 -0.36 -11.63 17.14
CA GLU A 54 -0.76 -13.02 17.34
C GLU A 54 -2.10 -13.30 16.65
N ASP A 55 -2.24 -14.53 16.13
CA ASP A 55 -3.47 -15.02 15.50
C ASP A 55 -4.03 -14.09 14.42
N VAL A 56 -3.18 -13.73 13.46
CA VAL A 56 -3.53 -12.84 12.35
C VAL A 56 -4.75 -13.35 11.58
N SER A 57 -4.99 -14.65 11.52
CA SER A 57 -6.12 -15.28 10.83
C SER A 57 -7.49 -14.82 11.33
N ASN A 58 -7.58 -14.40 12.58
CA ASN A 58 -8.82 -13.96 13.23
C ASN A 58 -8.95 -12.44 13.36
N LYS A 59 -7.96 -11.66 12.91
CA LYS A 59 -7.95 -10.20 13.02
C LYS A 59 -8.76 -9.55 11.90
N ASN A 60 -9.44 -8.46 12.22
CA ASN A 60 -10.07 -7.60 11.23
C ASN A 60 -9.01 -6.72 10.57
N ILE A 61 -8.80 -6.89 9.28
CA ILE A 61 -7.79 -6.16 8.51
C ILE A 61 -8.48 -5.21 7.54
N LEU A 62 -8.19 -3.93 7.64
CA LEU A 62 -8.61 -2.93 6.68
C LEU A 62 -7.44 -2.56 5.75
N LEU A 63 -7.61 -2.75 4.46
CA LEU A 63 -6.69 -2.27 3.44
C LEU A 63 -7.29 -1.06 2.72
N PHE A 64 -6.70 0.10 2.96
CA PHE A 64 -7.09 1.35 2.33
C PHE A 64 -6.11 1.72 1.21
N GLY A 65 -6.60 1.70 -0.01
CA GLY A 65 -5.83 1.92 -1.23
C GLY A 65 -5.43 0.62 -1.93
N THR A 66 -5.78 0.54 -3.22
CA THR A 66 -5.64 -0.66 -4.05
C THR A 66 -4.74 -0.42 -5.26
N GLY A 67 -3.73 0.45 -5.10
CA GLY A 67 -2.63 0.60 -6.04
C GLY A 67 -1.73 -0.65 -6.11
N LYS A 68 -0.57 -0.55 -6.74
CA LYS A 68 0.34 -1.70 -6.92
C LYS A 68 0.74 -2.31 -5.56
N ILE A 69 1.15 -1.49 -4.60
CA ILE A 69 1.54 -1.95 -3.25
C ILE A 69 0.34 -2.59 -2.54
N GLY A 70 -0.81 -1.88 -2.47
CA GLY A 70 -2.00 -2.40 -1.79
C GLY A 70 -2.49 -3.72 -2.37
N ARG A 71 -2.48 -3.87 -3.72
CA ARG A 71 -2.83 -5.13 -4.37
C ARG A 71 -1.89 -6.27 -3.95
N ASN A 72 -0.58 -6.04 -4.05
CA ASN A 72 0.41 -7.07 -3.70
C ASN A 72 0.31 -7.43 -2.21
N THR A 73 0.06 -6.44 -1.34
CA THR A 73 -0.14 -6.70 0.10
C THR A 73 -1.40 -7.53 0.35
N CYS A 74 -2.50 -7.22 -0.34
CA CYS A 74 -3.73 -8.01 -0.28
C CYS A 74 -3.48 -9.47 -0.71
N GLU A 75 -2.82 -9.67 -1.84
CA GLU A 75 -2.50 -11.01 -2.37
C GLU A 75 -1.63 -11.81 -1.38
N ASN A 76 -0.61 -11.17 -0.79
CA ASN A 76 0.26 -11.80 0.20
C ASN A 76 -0.50 -12.11 1.51
N LEU A 77 -1.35 -11.21 1.99
CA LEU A 77 -2.18 -11.46 3.17
C LEU A 77 -3.06 -12.69 2.97
N VAL A 78 -3.86 -12.71 1.92
CA VAL A 78 -4.75 -13.86 1.63
C VAL A 78 -3.97 -15.15 1.52
N LYS A 79 -2.83 -15.13 0.81
CA LYS A 79 -2.01 -16.34 0.57
C LYS A 79 -1.39 -16.89 1.85
N HIS A 80 -0.95 -16.03 2.74
CA HIS A 80 -0.13 -16.45 3.89
C HIS A 80 -0.89 -16.48 5.21
N THR A 81 -1.98 -15.72 5.38
CA THR A 81 -2.70 -15.65 6.67
C THR A 81 -3.93 -16.55 6.75
N LYS A 82 -4.47 -17.00 5.61
CA LYS A 82 -5.80 -17.64 5.53
C LYS A 82 -6.92 -16.81 6.17
N ASN A 83 -6.71 -15.49 6.29
CA ASN A 83 -7.66 -14.57 6.88
C ASN A 83 -8.74 -14.22 5.86
N ASP A 84 -10.00 -14.36 6.23
CA ASP A 84 -11.19 -13.99 5.44
C ASP A 84 -11.84 -12.68 5.88
N LYS A 85 -11.30 -12.05 6.95
CA LYS A 85 -11.80 -10.79 7.52
C LYS A 85 -11.00 -9.59 6.99
N ILE A 86 -10.72 -9.58 5.70
CA ILE A 86 -10.02 -8.48 5.03
C ILE A 86 -11.04 -7.63 4.30
N THR A 87 -11.16 -6.36 4.71
CA THR A 87 -12.00 -5.35 4.05
C THR A 87 -11.12 -4.45 3.18
N LEU A 88 -11.59 -4.18 1.97
CA LEU A 88 -10.93 -3.26 1.04
C LEU A 88 -11.72 -1.96 0.93
N ILE A 89 -11.03 -0.84 1.06
CA ILE A 89 -11.56 0.49 0.73
C ILE A 89 -10.64 1.17 -0.28
N ASN A 90 -11.22 1.73 -1.31
CA ASN A 90 -10.51 2.56 -2.27
C ASN A 90 -11.39 3.73 -2.71
N ARG A 91 -10.80 4.89 -2.98
CA ARG A 91 -11.55 6.06 -3.48
C ARG A 91 -12.40 5.73 -4.70
N THR A 92 -11.88 4.88 -5.59
CA THR A 92 -12.62 4.34 -6.73
C THR A 92 -13.00 2.89 -6.42
N LYS A 93 -14.24 2.68 -6.00
CA LYS A 93 -14.77 1.38 -5.51
C LYS A 93 -14.58 0.25 -6.53
N THR A 94 -14.82 0.51 -7.81
CA THR A 94 -14.68 -0.49 -8.88
C THR A 94 -13.29 -1.09 -9.01
N ILE A 95 -12.24 -0.38 -8.58
CA ILE A 95 -10.87 -0.90 -8.55
C ILE A 95 -10.71 -1.89 -7.40
N ALA A 96 -11.27 -1.60 -6.23
CA ALA A 96 -11.27 -2.51 -5.08
C ALA A 96 -12.07 -3.78 -5.39
N GLU A 97 -13.23 -3.65 -6.02
CA GLU A 97 -14.10 -4.77 -6.42
C GLU A 97 -13.40 -5.77 -7.35
N LYS A 98 -12.58 -5.28 -8.30
CA LYS A 98 -11.78 -6.15 -9.18
C LYS A 98 -10.76 -7.00 -8.43
N ILE A 99 -10.21 -6.49 -7.34
CA ILE A 99 -9.26 -7.21 -6.49
C ILE A 99 -10.01 -8.17 -5.57
N ALA A 100 -11.03 -7.66 -4.91
CA ALA A 100 -11.85 -8.43 -3.99
C ALA A 100 -12.48 -9.67 -4.65
N GLY A 101 -12.97 -9.53 -5.88
CA GLY A 101 -13.57 -10.63 -6.63
C GLY A 101 -12.63 -11.81 -6.89
N LYS A 102 -11.31 -11.59 -6.90
CA LYS A 102 -10.32 -12.67 -7.03
C LYS A 102 -10.19 -13.53 -5.77
N PHE A 103 -10.47 -12.95 -4.60
CA PHE A 103 -10.21 -13.54 -3.29
C PHE A 103 -11.45 -13.65 -2.42
N ASN A 104 -12.64 -13.31 -2.96
CA ASN A 104 -13.91 -13.29 -2.25
C ASN A 104 -13.88 -12.41 -0.98
N LEU A 105 -13.29 -11.21 -1.09
CA LEU A 105 -13.14 -10.26 0.00
C LEU A 105 -14.26 -9.21 0.01
N VAL A 106 -14.45 -8.56 1.15
CA VAL A 106 -15.45 -7.50 1.33
C VAL A 106 -14.91 -6.17 0.81
N VAL A 107 -15.75 -5.42 0.09
CA VAL A 107 -15.47 -4.04 -0.32
C VAL A 107 -16.47 -3.11 0.33
N LYS A 108 -15.99 -2.06 0.97
CA LYS A 108 -16.82 -1.00 1.54
C LYS A 108 -16.62 0.32 0.79
N ASP A 109 -17.58 1.20 0.90
CA ASP A 109 -17.49 2.54 0.32
C ASP A 109 -16.54 3.42 1.13
N TYR A 110 -15.93 4.41 0.46
CA TYR A 110 -15.05 5.37 1.12
C TYR A 110 -15.73 6.12 2.28
N ALA A 111 -17.04 6.33 2.20
CA ALA A 111 -17.82 6.95 3.27
C ALA A 111 -17.80 6.14 4.59
N ASN A 112 -17.55 4.83 4.51
CA ASN A 112 -17.47 3.96 5.68
C ASN A 112 -16.05 3.90 6.31
N LEU A 113 -15.07 4.65 5.76
CA LEU A 113 -13.66 4.53 6.17
C LEU A 113 -13.47 4.68 7.69
N GLN A 114 -14.12 5.65 8.32
CA GLN A 114 -14.01 5.86 9.76
C GLN A 114 -14.59 4.70 10.57
N GLU A 115 -15.73 4.16 10.18
CA GLU A 115 -16.35 3.02 10.84
C GLU A 115 -15.46 1.78 10.74
N GLU A 116 -14.95 1.49 9.56
CA GLU A 116 -14.09 0.34 9.30
C GLU A 116 -12.75 0.46 10.04
N ILE A 117 -12.16 1.67 10.15
CA ILE A 117 -10.97 1.90 10.98
C ILE A 117 -11.25 1.50 12.44
N ASN A 118 -12.39 1.92 12.99
CA ASN A 118 -12.72 1.71 14.40
C ASN A 118 -13.08 0.25 14.76
N THR A 119 -13.36 -0.57 13.76
CA THR A 119 -13.62 -2.01 13.94
C THR A 119 -12.39 -2.88 13.64
N SER A 120 -11.36 -2.31 13.01
CA SER A 120 -10.16 -3.04 12.59
C SER A 120 -9.16 -3.25 13.72
N ASP A 121 -8.38 -4.32 13.63
CA ASP A 121 -7.19 -4.58 14.44
C ASP A 121 -5.93 -4.10 13.73
N ILE A 122 -5.95 -4.13 12.38
CA ILE A 122 -4.85 -3.75 11.52
C ILE A 122 -5.39 -2.86 10.41
N LEU A 123 -4.78 -1.69 10.25
CA LEU A 123 -5.01 -0.77 9.13
C LEU A 123 -3.77 -0.71 8.25
N ILE A 124 -3.93 -1.01 6.98
CA ILE A 124 -2.86 -0.88 5.98
C ILE A 124 -3.25 0.23 5.01
N VAL A 125 -2.44 1.27 4.95
CA VAL A 125 -2.64 2.43 4.07
C VAL A 125 -1.65 2.35 2.91
N ALA A 126 -2.17 2.28 1.68
CA ALA A 126 -1.37 2.17 0.47
C ALA A 126 -1.97 3.05 -0.65
N THR A 127 -2.15 4.33 -0.36
CA THR A 127 -2.76 5.30 -1.26
C THR A 127 -1.71 6.15 -1.99
N GLY A 128 -2.12 6.82 -3.04
CA GLY A 128 -1.29 7.79 -3.78
C GLY A 128 -1.69 9.24 -3.52
N ALA A 129 -2.33 9.53 -2.39
CA ALA A 129 -2.73 10.89 -2.06
C ALA A 129 -1.50 11.76 -1.73
N GLN A 130 -1.58 13.05 -2.06
CA GLN A 130 -0.47 13.99 -1.86
C GLN A 130 -0.41 14.56 -0.43
N ARG A 131 -1.44 14.30 0.36
CA ARG A 131 -1.56 14.74 1.76
C ARG A 131 -2.09 13.60 2.60
N PRO A 132 -1.81 13.59 3.91
CA PRO A 132 -2.38 12.60 4.81
C PRO A 132 -3.91 12.55 4.71
N THR A 133 -4.42 11.34 4.65
CA THR A 133 -5.87 11.04 4.58
C THR A 133 -6.37 10.39 5.85
N ILE A 134 -5.48 9.94 6.71
CA ILE A 134 -5.77 9.35 8.03
C ILE A 134 -5.16 10.24 9.10
N ASP A 135 -5.96 10.68 10.05
CA ASP A 135 -5.55 11.43 11.22
C ASP A 135 -6.23 10.87 12.50
N LYS A 136 -5.82 11.37 13.66
CA LYS A 136 -6.34 10.89 14.96
C LYS A 136 -7.85 11.06 15.13
N HIS A 137 -8.49 12.02 14.43
CA HIS A 137 -9.93 12.26 14.55
C HIS A 137 -10.77 11.16 13.91
N LEU A 138 -10.19 10.36 13.01
CA LEU A 138 -10.83 9.19 12.45
C LEU A 138 -10.80 7.99 13.39
N ILE A 139 -9.89 7.97 14.38
CA ILE A 139 -9.68 6.86 15.31
C ILE A 139 -10.38 7.20 16.62
N ARG A 140 -11.53 6.60 16.84
CA ARG A 140 -12.35 6.81 18.05
C ARG A 140 -12.38 5.60 18.98
N SER A 141 -11.96 4.44 18.47
CA SER A 141 -11.90 3.20 19.24
C SER A 141 -10.69 3.24 20.19
N GLU A 142 -10.85 2.75 21.41
CA GLU A 142 -9.76 2.52 22.35
C GLU A 142 -9.08 1.16 22.17
N LYS A 143 -9.57 0.36 21.24
CA LYS A 143 -9.01 -0.93 20.87
C LYS A 143 -7.61 -0.77 20.29
N PRO A 144 -6.64 -1.66 20.62
CA PRO A 144 -5.33 -1.65 19.99
C PRO A 144 -5.43 -1.70 18.46
N LEU A 145 -4.76 -0.78 17.80
CA LEU A 145 -4.74 -0.65 16.34
C LEU A 145 -3.30 -0.56 15.84
N LEU A 146 -2.91 -1.54 15.02
CA LEU A 146 -1.66 -1.46 14.26
C LEU A 146 -1.93 -0.76 12.91
N ILE A 147 -1.19 0.31 12.63
CA ILE A 147 -1.27 1.04 11.35
C ILE A 147 0.05 0.86 10.60
N LEU A 148 -0.03 0.36 9.36
CA LEU A 148 1.08 0.32 8.42
C LEU A 148 0.84 1.34 7.32
N ASP A 149 1.64 2.40 7.25
CA ASP A 149 1.60 3.37 6.16
C ASP A 149 2.66 3.03 5.09
N LEU A 150 2.20 2.44 4.01
CA LEU A 150 3.01 2.03 2.86
C LEU A 150 3.01 3.08 1.74
N SER A 151 2.49 4.27 2.02
CA SER A 151 2.31 5.32 1.02
C SER A 151 3.55 6.20 0.88
N ILE A 152 3.77 6.70 -0.34
CA ILE A 152 4.76 7.73 -0.64
C ILE A 152 4.05 8.82 -1.46
N PRO A 153 3.94 10.05 -0.92
CA PRO A 153 4.27 10.50 0.44
C PRO A 153 3.41 9.83 1.52
N LYS A 154 3.80 9.99 2.79
CA LYS A 154 3.05 9.45 3.94
C LYS A 154 1.60 9.90 3.91
N ASN A 155 0.68 8.97 4.18
CA ASN A 155 -0.76 9.22 4.14
C ASN A 155 -1.45 9.07 5.50
N VAL A 156 -0.70 8.70 6.52
CA VAL A 156 -1.11 8.75 7.92
C VAL A 156 -0.40 9.92 8.58
N ASP A 157 -1.18 10.80 9.22
CA ASP A 157 -0.64 11.93 9.96
C ASP A 157 0.03 11.44 11.25
N ASN A 158 1.19 12.02 11.60
CA ASN A 158 1.92 11.64 12.82
C ASN A 158 1.13 11.88 14.11
N ASN A 159 0.08 12.72 14.07
CA ASN A 159 -0.77 12.98 15.24
C ASN A 159 -1.49 11.71 15.76
N VAL A 160 -1.57 10.64 14.98
CA VAL A 160 -2.14 9.36 15.43
C VAL A 160 -1.29 8.71 16.54
N GLU A 161 0.03 9.04 16.61
CA GLU A 161 0.94 8.56 17.66
C GLU A 161 0.64 9.17 19.04
N GLU A 162 -0.18 10.21 19.11
CA GLU A 162 -0.69 10.75 20.38
C GLU A 162 -1.70 9.80 21.04
N LEU A 163 -2.25 8.84 20.31
CA LEU A 163 -3.18 7.84 20.81
C LEU A 163 -2.42 6.64 21.36
N SER A 164 -2.57 6.36 22.66
CA SER A 164 -1.84 5.31 23.38
C SER A 164 -2.14 3.87 22.90
N ASN A 165 -3.27 3.69 22.21
CA ASN A 165 -3.71 2.40 21.65
C ASN A 165 -3.29 2.21 20.18
N VAL A 166 -2.58 3.17 19.57
CA VAL A 166 -2.16 3.10 18.18
C VAL A 166 -0.66 2.83 18.07
N SER A 167 -0.30 1.86 17.24
CA SER A 167 1.09 1.63 16.82
C SER A 167 1.22 1.97 15.34
N LEU A 168 1.95 3.03 15.01
CA LEU A 168 2.19 3.47 13.63
C LEU A 168 3.56 2.99 13.14
N VAL A 169 3.58 2.38 11.96
CA VAL A 169 4.80 1.96 11.26
C VAL A 169 4.77 2.47 9.83
N HIS A 170 5.78 3.21 9.46
CA HIS A 170 5.97 3.71 8.11
C HIS A 170 6.85 2.79 7.27
N LEU A 171 6.75 2.94 5.96
CA LEU A 171 7.50 2.20 4.94
C LEU A 171 9.01 2.18 5.22
N ASP A 172 9.58 3.29 5.67
CA ASP A 172 11.02 3.42 5.94
C ASP A 172 11.50 2.43 7.03
N HIS A 173 10.67 2.16 8.03
CA HIS A 173 10.97 1.17 9.06
C HIS A 173 10.90 -0.26 8.53
N LEU A 174 9.94 -0.54 7.63
CA LEU A 174 9.78 -1.88 7.05
C LEU A 174 10.94 -2.26 6.13
N SER A 175 11.52 -1.29 5.40
CA SER A 175 12.67 -1.54 4.53
C SER A 175 13.93 -1.93 5.31
N GLN A 176 14.13 -1.37 6.51
CA GLN A 176 15.27 -1.70 7.37
C GLN A 176 15.21 -3.13 7.94
N ILE A 177 14.03 -3.73 8.02
CA ILE A 177 13.84 -5.09 8.51
C ILE A 177 14.22 -6.11 7.43
N THR A 178 13.95 -5.81 6.16
CA THR A 178 14.30 -6.68 5.03
C THR A 178 15.79 -6.70 4.73
N ASP A 179 16.53 -5.64 5.06
CA ASP A 179 17.98 -5.56 4.82
C ASP A 179 18.81 -6.33 5.88
N LYS A 180 18.17 -6.84 6.93
CA LYS A 180 18.84 -7.58 8.03
C LYS A 180 18.63 -9.10 7.96
N THR A 181 17.95 -9.59 6.94
CA THR A 181 17.68 -11.01 6.71
C THR A 181 18.42 -11.52 5.49
#